data_b5760dd93be095d1c5427c2c2fc7cb7b
#
_entry.id   b5760dd93be095d1c5427c2c2fc7cb7b
#
_cell.length_a   1.000
_cell.length_b   1.000
_cell.length_c   1.000
_cell.angle_alpha   90.00
_cell.angle_beta   90.00
_cell.angle_gamma   90.00
#
_symmetry.space_group_name_H-M   'P 1'
#
loop_
_entity.id
_entity.type
_entity.pdbx_description
1 polymer ?
#
loop_
_entity_poly.entity_id
_entity_poly.type
_entity_poly.pdbx_seq_one_letter_code
_entity_poly.pdbx_strand_id
1 'polypeptide(L)'
;LLEAKGKFKDPNGNEMELSSGVSKTELPVLLDLFTTTTDYQLPGLININTCSAAVLQTLPEIDEALAEAIVSARRAVSAERRQSIAWLFQEGLVNAELFKQIAPHLTARSYQYSFHVVGYGIPSGRYRALEVMIDLGQGKPVITYLRDLTRLGLPFKFEASDSMPSVGHRRP
;
A
#
# COMPACT_ATOMS: atom_id res chain seq x y z
N LEU A 1 -4.16 11.09 19.05
CA LEU A 1 -5.16 12.02 18.50
C LEU A 1 -6.54 11.38 18.40
N LEU A 2 -6.67 10.16 17.90
CA LEU A 2 -7.94 9.43 17.86
C LEU A 2 -8.49 9.25 19.26
N GLU A 3 -9.73 9.72 19.49
CA GLU A 3 -10.44 9.60 20.75
C GLU A 3 -9.65 10.11 21.98
N ALA A 4 -8.61 10.92 21.73
CA ALA A 4 -7.83 11.48 22.84
C ALA A 4 -8.69 12.44 23.63
N LYS A 5 -8.68 12.26 24.94
CA LYS A 5 -9.33 13.16 25.91
C LYS A 5 -8.25 13.88 26.68
N GLY A 6 -8.37 15.18 26.80
CA GLY A 6 -7.46 16.03 27.57
C GLY A 6 -8.23 16.74 28.68
N LYS A 7 -7.63 16.84 29.86
CA LYS A 7 -8.16 17.67 30.93
C LYS A 7 -7.55 19.06 30.80
N PHE A 8 -8.38 20.05 30.70
CA PHE A 8 -8.00 21.45 30.63
C PHE A 8 -8.65 22.21 31.79
N LYS A 9 -7.99 23.25 32.30
CA LYS A 9 -8.60 24.17 33.25
C LYS A 9 -9.10 25.39 32.52
N ASP A 10 -10.36 25.76 32.74
CA ASP A 10 -10.91 26.99 32.22
C ASP A 10 -10.27 28.21 32.97
N PRO A 11 -10.47 29.46 32.50
CA PRO A 11 -9.97 30.65 33.18
C PRO A 11 -10.46 30.82 34.62
N ASN A 12 -11.53 30.11 35.00
CA ASN A 12 -12.12 30.12 36.35
C ASN A 12 -11.58 28.99 37.22
N GLY A 13 -10.68 28.15 36.71
CA GLY A 13 -10.03 27.06 37.44
C GLY A 13 -10.81 25.72 37.43
N ASN A 14 -11.94 25.62 36.74
CA ASN A 14 -12.72 24.37 36.65
C ASN A 14 -12.06 23.41 35.67
N GLU A 15 -12.01 22.11 36.01
CA GLU A 15 -11.52 21.08 35.08
C GLU A 15 -12.58 20.75 34.04
N MET A 16 -12.23 20.89 32.77
CA MET A 16 -13.03 20.47 31.65
C MET A 16 -12.34 19.33 30.91
N GLU A 17 -13.08 18.29 30.57
CA GLU A 17 -12.61 17.22 29.69
C GLU A 17 -12.99 17.55 28.24
N LEU A 18 -12.00 17.77 27.40
CA LEU A 18 -12.20 18.00 25.97
C LEU A 18 -11.74 16.77 25.20
N SER A 19 -12.58 16.30 24.28
CA SER A 19 -12.18 15.30 23.31
C SER A 19 -11.46 15.97 22.14
N SER A 20 -10.58 15.23 21.46
CA SER A 20 -9.84 15.73 20.28
C SER A 20 -10.76 16.17 19.13
N GLY A 21 -12.00 15.71 19.11
CA GLY A 21 -12.93 15.92 18.00
C GLY A 21 -12.56 15.16 16.72
N VAL A 22 -11.44 14.43 16.71
CA VAL A 22 -10.98 13.68 15.55
C VAL A 22 -11.79 12.41 15.39
N SER A 23 -12.61 12.37 14.35
CA SER A 23 -13.43 11.22 13.99
C SER A 23 -12.67 10.24 13.05
N LYS A 24 -13.24 9.06 12.85
CA LYS A 24 -12.73 8.07 11.88
C LYS A 24 -12.64 8.62 10.46
N THR A 25 -13.50 9.56 10.10
CA THR A 25 -13.57 10.15 8.76
C THR A 25 -12.47 11.17 8.49
N GLU A 26 -12.00 11.85 9.54
CA GLU A 26 -10.95 12.89 9.44
C GLU A 26 -9.54 12.31 9.54
N LEU A 27 -9.43 11.10 10.10
CA LEU A 27 -8.13 10.44 10.29
C LEU A 27 -7.27 10.36 9.02
N PRO A 28 -7.79 9.98 7.83
CA PRO A 28 -6.98 9.95 6.61
C PRO A 28 -6.35 11.30 6.26
N VAL A 29 -7.10 12.38 6.41
CA VAL A 29 -6.66 13.75 6.12
C VAL A 29 -5.56 14.17 7.09
N LEU A 30 -5.72 13.85 8.37
CA LEU A 30 -4.70 14.14 9.38
C LEU A 30 -3.40 13.39 9.13
N LEU A 31 -3.48 12.10 8.78
CA LEU A 31 -2.29 11.30 8.47
C LEU A 31 -1.58 11.75 7.18
N ASP A 32 -2.29 12.40 6.27
CA ASP A 32 -1.72 12.93 5.02
C ASP A 32 -1.08 14.32 5.20
N LEU A 33 -1.65 15.15 6.07
CA LEU A 33 -1.22 16.54 6.26
C LEU A 33 -0.17 16.71 7.36
N PHE A 34 -0.10 15.81 8.34
CA PHE A 34 0.78 15.95 9.48
C PHE A 34 1.82 14.83 9.53
N THR A 35 3.04 15.20 9.88
CA THR A 35 4.13 14.26 10.15
C THR A 35 4.81 14.62 11.46
N THR A 36 5.38 13.62 12.13
CA THR A 36 6.20 13.79 13.34
C THR A 36 7.69 13.69 13.06
N THR A 37 8.07 13.48 11.79
CA THR A 37 9.46 13.39 11.36
C THR A 37 9.78 14.48 10.36
N THR A 38 11.05 14.91 10.35
CA THR A 38 11.63 15.81 9.34
C THR A 38 12.35 15.04 8.23
N ASP A 39 12.39 13.73 8.32
CA ASP A 39 13.07 12.88 7.34
C ASP A 39 12.34 12.92 6.00
N TYR A 40 13.09 13.13 4.94
CA TYR A 40 12.55 13.16 3.57
C TYR A 40 12.06 11.78 3.10
N GLN A 41 12.65 10.71 3.61
CA GLN A 41 12.29 9.33 3.30
C GLN A 41 12.25 8.50 4.58
N LEU A 42 11.24 7.67 4.70
CA LEU A 42 11.09 6.69 5.77
C LEU A 42 11.30 5.29 5.18
N PRO A 43 12.51 4.72 5.29
CA PRO A 43 12.78 3.38 4.79
C PRO A 43 12.15 2.31 5.68
N GLY A 44 11.89 1.14 5.10
CA GLY A 44 11.45 -0.04 5.86
C GLY A 44 9.98 -0.09 6.21
N LEU A 45 9.16 0.84 5.73
CA LEU A 45 7.72 0.79 5.95
C LEU A 45 7.07 -0.32 5.11
N ILE A 46 6.13 -1.03 5.74
CA ILE A 46 5.34 -2.09 5.10
C ILE A 46 4.15 -1.48 4.37
N ASN A 47 4.05 -1.70 3.07
CA ASN A 47 2.90 -1.24 2.31
C ASN A 47 1.70 -2.17 2.54
N ILE A 48 0.71 -1.68 3.29
CA ILE A 48 -0.50 -2.43 3.68
C ILE A 48 -1.33 -2.90 2.49
N ASN A 49 -1.22 -2.24 1.35
CA ASN A 49 -2.00 -2.57 0.17
C ASN A 49 -1.39 -3.70 -0.68
N THR A 50 -0.09 -4.01 -0.49
CA THR A 50 0.64 -4.94 -1.36
C THR A 50 1.36 -6.07 -0.63
N CYS A 51 1.65 -5.92 0.67
CA CYS A 51 2.36 -6.92 1.44
C CYS A 51 1.59 -8.25 1.57
N SER A 52 2.31 -9.36 1.78
CA SER A 52 1.71 -10.67 2.04
C SER A 52 1.25 -10.78 3.51
N ALA A 53 0.39 -11.77 3.79
CA ALA A 53 -0.01 -12.08 5.17
C ALA A 53 1.19 -12.40 6.06
N ALA A 54 2.18 -13.15 5.53
CA ALA A 54 3.40 -13.47 6.26
C ALA A 54 4.20 -12.23 6.67
N VAL A 55 4.23 -11.18 5.84
CA VAL A 55 4.86 -9.90 6.20
C VAL A 55 4.07 -9.16 7.26
N LEU A 56 2.74 -9.19 7.20
CA LEU A 56 1.89 -8.56 8.22
C LEU A 56 2.08 -9.19 9.60
N GLN A 57 2.28 -10.50 9.66
CA GLN A 57 2.55 -11.23 10.92
C GLN A 57 3.87 -10.83 11.60
N THR A 58 4.74 -10.08 10.94
CA THR A 58 5.95 -9.53 11.59
C THR A 58 5.66 -8.29 12.43
N LEU A 59 4.47 -7.72 12.30
CA LEU A 59 4.03 -6.59 13.09
C LEU A 59 3.51 -7.02 14.48
N PRO A 60 3.63 -6.18 15.50
CA PRO A 60 3.16 -6.51 16.83
C PRO A 60 1.65 -6.80 16.82
N GLU A 61 1.25 -7.82 17.57
CA GLU A 61 -0.16 -8.21 17.80
C GLU A 61 -0.97 -8.54 16.53
N ILE A 62 -0.32 -8.75 15.38
CA ILE A 62 -0.97 -9.25 14.17
C ILE A 62 -0.73 -10.74 14.07
N ASP A 63 -1.76 -11.52 14.38
CA ASP A 63 -1.80 -12.96 14.17
C ASP A 63 -2.15 -13.35 12.72
N GLU A 64 -2.15 -14.64 12.43
CA GLU A 64 -2.47 -15.17 11.11
C GLU A 64 -3.90 -14.80 10.67
N ALA A 65 -4.86 -14.89 11.59
CA ALA A 65 -6.27 -14.64 11.28
C ALA A 65 -6.49 -13.16 10.91
N LEU A 66 -5.89 -12.24 11.65
CA LEU A 66 -5.96 -10.81 11.37
C LEU A 66 -5.21 -10.44 10.08
N ALA A 67 -4.04 -11.04 9.84
CA ALA A 67 -3.28 -10.82 8.61
C ALA A 67 -4.08 -11.25 7.36
N GLU A 68 -4.72 -12.42 7.40
CA GLU A 68 -5.58 -12.90 6.32
C GLU A 68 -6.85 -12.03 6.16
N ALA A 69 -7.44 -11.58 7.26
CA ALA A 69 -8.57 -10.65 7.21
C ALA A 69 -8.19 -9.33 6.52
N ILE A 70 -7.02 -8.77 6.82
CA ILE A 70 -6.49 -7.56 6.18
C ILE A 70 -6.27 -7.80 4.68
N VAL A 71 -5.62 -8.91 4.30
CA VAL A 71 -5.38 -9.26 2.89
C VAL A 71 -6.68 -9.43 2.10
N SER A 72 -7.70 -9.99 2.71
CA SER A 72 -9.02 -10.15 2.09
C SER A 72 -9.77 -8.83 1.98
N ALA A 73 -9.80 -8.04 3.05
CA ALA A 73 -10.53 -6.79 3.12
C ALA A 73 -10.05 -5.74 2.10
N ARG A 74 -8.73 -5.65 1.84
CA ARG A 74 -8.18 -4.67 0.89
C ARG A 74 -8.71 -4.80 -0.54
N ARG A 75 -9.27 -5.97 -0.91
CA ARG A 75 -9.89 -6.19 -2.23
C ARG A 75 -11.25 -5.49 -2.35
N ALA A 76 -11.95 -5.36 -1.23
CA ALA A 76 -13.28 -4.74 -1.16
C ALA A 76 -13.20 -3.22 -0.93
N VAL A 77 -12.10 -2.72 -0.37
CA VAL A 77 -11.90 -1.30 -0.08
C VAL A 77 -11.62 -0.53 -1.37
N SER A 78 -12.29 0.61 -1.57
CA SER A 78 -12.10 1.46 -2.75
C SER A 78 -10.66 1.99 -2.86
N ALA A 79 -10.23 2.29 -4.10
CA ALA A 79 -8.88 2.80 -4.36
C ALA A 79 -8.57 4.11 -3.60
N GLU A 80 -9.57 4.98 -3.44
CA GLU A 80 -9.46 6.24 -2.72
C GLU A 80 -9.16 6.02 -1.23
N ARG A 81 -9.91 5.13 -0.59
CA ARG A 81 -9.71 4.81 0.84
C ARG A 81 -8.37 4.12 1.08
N ARG A 82 -7.90 3.30 0.15
CA ARG A 82 -6.59 2.64 0.22
C ARG A 82 -5.39 3.58 0.09
N GLN A 83 -5.60 4.86 -0.21
CA GLN A 83 -4.52 5.85 -0.24
C GLN A 83 -3.97 6.20 1.14
N SER A 84 -4.70 5.89 2.22
CA SER A 84 -4.27 6.08 3.60
C SER A 84 -4.32 4.78 4.37
N ILE A 85 -3.41 4.57 5.33
CA ILE A 85 -3.44 3.41 6.24
C ILE A 85 -4.67 3.42 7.16
N ALA A 86 -5.34 4.57 7.27
CA ALA A 86 -6.53 4.75 8.10
C ALA A 86 -7.66 3.79 7.79
N TRP A 87 -7.71 3.22 6.57
CA TRP A 87 -8.74 2.27 6.20
C TRP A 87 -8.79 1.02 7.11
N LEU A 88 -7.64 0.60 7.66
CA LEU A 88 -7.61 -0.50 8.64
C LEU A 88 -8.52 -0.24 9.83
N PHE A 89 -8.45 0.97 10.37
CA PHE A 89 -9.26 1.39 11.51
C PHE A 89 -10.69 1.71 11.08
N GLN A 90 -10.88 2.30 9.92
CA GLN A 90 -12.21 2.64 9.38
C GLN A 90 -13.06 1.41 9.10
N GLU A 91 -12.46 0.32 8.58
CA GLU A 91 -13.11 -0.96 8.34
C GLU A 91 -13.31 -1.78 9.65
N GLY A 92 -12.79 -1.30 10.76
CA GLY A 92 -12.92 -1.99 12.05
C GLY A 92 -12.05 -3.25 12.18
N LEU A 93 -11.04 -3.42 11.32
CA LEU A 93 -10.10 -4.55 11.38
C LEU A 93 -9.19 -4.46 12.59
N VAL A 94 -8.83 -3.25 12.98
CA VAL A 94 -8.00 -2.96 14.14
C VAL A 94 -8.68 -1.92 15.03
N ASN A 95 -8.47 -2.03 16.34
CA ASN A 95 -8.89 -1.02 17.30
C ASN A 95 -7.89 0.15 17.35
N ALA A 96 -8.21 1.21 18.09
CA ALA A 96 -7.37 2.40 18.19
C ALA A 96 -5.99 2.11 18.82
N GLU A 97 -5.91 1.20 19.80
CA GLU A 97 -4.67 0.87 20.49
C GLU A 97 -3.73 0.11 19.54
N LEU A 98 -4.22 -0.93 18.87
CA LEU A 98 -3.43 -1.68 17.89
C LEU A 98 -3.02 -0.78 16.73
N PHE A 99 -3.94 0.07 16.23
CA PHE A 99 -3.62 1.01 15.16
C PHE A 99 -2.45 1.94 15.52
N LYS A 100 -2.42 2.48 16.77
CA LYS A 100 -1.31 3.32 17.25
C LYS A 100 0.03 2.58 17.26
N GLN A 101 0.01 1.30 17.61
CA GLN A 101 1.22 0.47 17.67
C GLN A 101 1.78 0.17 16.27
N ILE A 102 0.92 -0.18 15.30
CA ILE A 102 1.35 -0.61 13.97
C ILE A 102 1.53 0.54 12.98
N ALA A 103 0.80 1.66 13.13
CA ALA A 103 0.84 2.79 12.19
C ALA A 103 2.25 3.32 11.88
N PRO A 104 3.20 3.41 12.84
CA PRO A 104 4.56 3.85 12.54
C PRO A 104 5.34 2.92 11.59
N HIS A 105 4.91 1.68 11.42
CA HIS A 105 5.55 0.68 10.57
C HIS A 105 4.87 0.52 9.21
N LEU A 106 3.76 1.24 8.98
CA LEU A 106 2.92 1.08 7.81
C LEU A 106 3.00 2.26 6.85
N THR A 107 2.80 1.96 5.59
CA THR A 107 2.48 2.95 4.55
C THR A 107 1.35 2.43 3.66
N ALA A 108 0.63 3.33 3.03
CA ALA A 108 -0.34 3.02 1.98
C ALA A 108 0.20 3.31 0.59
N ARG A 109 1.30 4.04 0.47
CA ARG A 109 1.92 4.49 -0.78
C ARG A 109 3.38 4.07 -0.80
N SER A 110 3.90 3.78 -1.99
CA SER A 110 5.31 3.45 -2.19
C SER A 110 5.81 4.11 -3.47
N TYR A 111 7.05 4.51 -3.45
CA TYR A 111 7.79 4.92 -4.65
C TYR A 111 8.48 3.74 -5.34
N GLN A 112 8.42 2.55 -4.76
CA GLN A 112 8.99 1.34 -5.34
C GLN A 112 7.91 0.49 -6.00
N TYR A 113 8.18 0.07 -7.22
CA TYR A 113 7.29 -0.75 -8.03
C TYR A 113 8.02 -1.98 -8.54
N SER A 114 7.37 -3.14 -8.42
CA SER A 114 7.82 -4.41 -8.99
C SER A 114 6.82 -4.88 -10.04
N PHE A 115 7.31 -5.28 -11.21
CA PHE A 115 6.47 -5.77 -12.29
C PHE A 115 7.24 -6.71 -13.22
N HIS A 116 6.50 -7.48 -14.00
CA HIS A 116 7.04 -8.31 -15.05
C HIS A 116 6.83 -7.66 -16.42
N VAL A 117 7.88 -7.66 -17.23
CA VAL A 117 7.83 -7.21 -18.63
C VAL A 117 8.04 -8.40 -19.53
N VAL A 118 7.13 -8.62 -20.45
CA VAL A 118 7.27 -9.67 -21.47
C VAL A 118 7.33 -9.04 -22.85
N GLY A 119 8.48 -9.19 -23.51
CA GLY A 119 8.65 -8.87 -24.92
C GLY A 119 8.40 -10.12 -25.77
N TYR A 120 7.57 -10.00 -26.78
CA TYR A 120 7.19 -11.11 -27.66
C TYR A 120 7.43 -10.78 -29.11
N GLY A 121 8.11 -11.67 -29.85
CA GLY A 121 8.41 -11.49 -31.25
C GLY A 121 7.44 -12.24 -32.16
N ILE A 122 6.72 -11.49 -33.00
CA ILE A 122 5.88 -12.04 -34.09
C ILE A 122 6.68 -11.96 -35.40
N PRO A 123 6.83 -13.03 -36.18
CA PRO A 123 6.22 -14.36 -36.16
C PRO A 123 7.09 -15.43 -35.47
N SER A 124 8.25 -15.08 -34.91
CA SER A 124 9.23 -16.06 -34.39
C SER A 124 8.77 -16.85 -33.19
N GLY A 125 7.73 -16.39 -32.47
CA GLY A 125 7.26 -16.97 -31.23
C GLY A 125 8.25 -16.84 -30.06
N ARG A 126 9.40 -16.21 -30.28
CA ARG A 126 10.39 -16.00 -29.21
C ARG A 126 9.91 -14.93 -28.25
N TYR A 127 10.14 -15.14 -26.97
CA TYR A 127 9.82 -14.15 -25.95
C TYR A 127 10.98 -13.93 -24.98
N ARG A 128 10.93 -12.84 -24.29
CA ARG A 128 11.79 -12.53 -23.16
C ARG A 128 10.94 -12.05 -21.99
N ALA A 129 11.13 -12.64 -20.83
CA ALA A 129 10.44 -12.27 -19.61
C ALA A 129 11.45 -11.69 -18.61
N LEU A 130 11.16 -10.50 -18.12
CA LEU A 130 12.01 -9.79 -17.15
C LEU A 130 11.18 -9.45 -15.91
N GLU A 131 11.77 -9.65 -14.75
CA GLU A 131 11.30 -9.08 -13.47
C GLU A 131 12.08 -7.79 -13.23
N VAL A 132 11.36 -6.71 -12.98
CA VAL A 132 11.94 -5.36 -12.84
C VAL A 132 11.43 -4.73 -11.56
N MET A 133 12.35 -4.12 -10.80
CA MET A 133 12.01 -3.20 -9.74
C MET A 133 12.53 -1.81 -10.08
N ILE A 134 11.69 -0.81 -9.91
CA ILE A 134 12.03 0.60 -10.08
C ILE A 134 11.79 1.38 -8.80
N ASP A 135 12.61 2.37 -8.57
CA ASP A 135 12.47 3.34 -7.49
C ASP A 135 12.28 4.74 -8.10
N LEU A 136 11.23 5.44 -7.67
CA LEU A 136 10.89 6.80 -8.07
C LEU A 136 11.20 7.84 -6.98
N GLY A 137 11.69 7.43 -5.82
CA GLY A 137 11.88 8.27 -4.63
C GLY A 137 12.84 9.45 -4.84
N GLN A 138 13.71 9.39 -5.87
CA GLN A 138 14.68 10.45 -6.19
C GLN A 138 14.22 11.36 -7.35
N GLY A 139 12.94 11.34 -7.71
CA GLY A 139 12.37 12.15 -8.78
C GLY A 139 12.66 11.67 -10.19
N LYS A 140 13.54 10.68 -10.37
CA LYS A 140 13.79 9.99 -11.65
C LYS A 140 13.69 8.47 -11.42
N PRO A 141 13.09 7.73 -12.38
CA PRO A 141 13.03 6.27 -12.29
C PRO A 141 14.44 5.67 -12.29
N VAL A 142 14.75 4.88 -11.28
CA VAL A 142 15.99 4.11 -11.19
C VAL A 142 15.64 2.62 -11.14
N ILE A 143 16.22 1.81 -12.03
CA ILE A 143 16.08 0.36 -11.96
C ILE A 143 17.00 -0.12 -10.84
N THR A 144 16.39 -0.63 -9.76
CA THR A 144 17.11 -1.16 -8.60
C THR A 144 17.32 -2.67 -8.67
N TYR A 145 16.51 -3.35 -9.48
CA TYR A 145 16.61 -4.79 -9.68
C TYR A 145 16.14 -5.17 -11.07
N LEU A 146 16.88 -6.08 -11.72
CA LEU A 146 16.54 -6.65 -13.03
C LEU A 146 16.94 -8.12 -13.08
N ARG A 147 15.98 -8.99 -13.37
CA ARG A 147 16.21 -10.43 -13.50
C ARG A 147 15.58 -10.97 -14.78
N ASP A 148 16.35 -11.76 -15.52
CA ASP A 148 15.83 -12.48 -16.69
C ASP A 148 15.15 -13.78 -16.24
N LEU A 149 13.85 -13.88 -16.44
CA LEU A 149 13.01 -15.03 -16.11
C LEU A 149 12.73 -15.91 -17.33
N THR A 150 13.27 -15.59 -18.52
CA THR A 150 12.93 -16.25 -19.78
C THR A 150 13.07 -17.78 -19.71
N ARG A 151 14.09 -18.27 -18.98
CA ARG A 151 14.32 -19.72 -18.80
C ARG A 151 13.36 -20.38 -17.82
N LEU A 152 12.68 -19.61 -16.97
CA LEU A 152 11.70 -20.11 -16.01
C LEU A 152 10.28 -20.20 -16.58
N GLY A 153 10.10 -19.70 -17.81
CA GLY A 153 8.82 -19.63 -18.48
C GLY A 153 8.13 -18.28 -18.24
N LEU A 154 6.87 -18.20 -18.67
CA LEU A 154 6.08 -16.98 -18.49
C LEU A 154 5.59 -16.89 -17.02
N PRO A 155 5.66 -15.71 -16.41
CA PRO A 155 5.24 -15.51 -15.00
C PRO A 155 3.70 -15.54 -14.84
N PHE A 156 2.97 -15.71 -15.93
CA PHE A 156 1.50 -15.79 -15.96
C PHE A 156 1.04 -16.76 -17.05
N LYS A 157 -0.17 -17.27 -16.92
CA LYS A 157 -0.84 -18.05 -17.96
C LYS A 157 -1.58 -17.09 -18.89
N PHE A 158 -1.36 -17.21 -20.19
CA PHE A 158 -2.23 -16.56 -21.17
C PHE A 158 -3.59 -17.24 -21.14
N GLU A 159 -4.64 -16.50 -20.81
CA GLU A 159 -6.00 -16.94 -21.12
C GLU A 159 -6.30 -16.61 -22.58
N ALA A 160 -6.94 -17.52 -23.28
CA ALA A 160 -7.24 -17.37 -24.72
C ALA A 160 -8.19 -16.18 -25.03
N SER A 161 -8.77 -15.56 -24.02
CA SER A 161 -9.58 -14.35 -24.12
C SER A 161 -8.77 -13.06 -24.29
N ASP A 162 -7.47 -13.08 -24.02
CA ASP A 162 -6.57 -11.94 -24.25
C ASP A 162 -6.15 -11.87 -25.73
N SER A 163 -7.12 -12.05 -26.64
CA SER A 163 -6.90 -11.88 -28.07
C SER A 163 -6.38 -10.46 -28.32
N MET A 164 -5.16 -10.38 -28.86
CA MET A 164 -4.53 -9.13 -29.29
C MET A 164 -5.51 -8.27 -30.08
N PRO A 165 -5.55 -6.96 -29.86
CA PRO A 165 -6.26 -6.08 -30.77
C PRO A 165 -5.69 -6.31 -32.16
N SER A 166 -6.55 -6.64 -33.11
CA SER A 166 -6.19 -6.86 -34.50
C SER A 166 -5.46 -5.61 -35.02
N VAL A 167 -4.16 -5.73 -35.25
CA VAL A 167 -3.39 -4.69 -35.94
C VAL A 167 -3.97 -4.56 -37.32
N GLY A 168 -4.78 -3.52 -37.53
CA GLY A 168 -5.37 -3.23 -38.83
C GLY A 168 -4.26 -3.08 -39.87
N HIS A 169 -4.20 -4.02 -40.79
CA HIS A 169 -3.36 -3.92 -41.98
C HIS A 169 -3.83 -2.70 -42.78
N ARG A 170 -3.15 -1.56 -42.62
CA ARG A 170 -3.18 -0.56 -43.68
C ARG A 170 -2.38 -1.14 -44.86
N ARG A 171 -3.08 -1.58 -45.88
CA ARG A 171 -2.49 -1.83 -47.19
C ARG A 171 -2.10 -0.49 -47.83
N PRO A 172 -1.01 -0.46 -48.58
CA PRO A 172 -0.50 0.72 -49.28
C PRO A 172 -1.49 1.29 -50.30
#